data_666d16c8237bb5e868134441962d94a0
#
_entry.id   666d16c8237bb5e868134441962d94a0
#
_cell.length_a   1.000
_cell.length_b   1.000
_cell.length_c   1.000
_cell.angle_alpha   90.00
_cell.angle_beta   90.00
_cell.angle_gamma   90.00
#
_symmetry.space_group_name_H-M   'P 1'
#
loop_
_entity.id
_entity.type
_entity.pdbx_description
1 polymer ?
#
loop_
_entity_poly.entity_id
_entity_poly.type
_entity_poly.pdbx_seq_one_letter_code
_entity_poly.pdbx_strand_id
1 'polypeptide(L)'
;MASKYGSLGIQADVRYRTIPETQIVEVLMLAGWAYEADTRLAGESCKKALLTWTELGLGSARAPNGERLFDPVEVLNFLKRACLDGRDDFWARTYVPTGRRLVSDLSDVDPARLGPDGARRFRVDFTRTFNLRSFPTGKNLRLRMPLPLTGDSLKDLSITPSSAVRRGGQYNVRPGSMELRMVTCGEPEVDLGATLSFTALPQRPCPASVLADPERTLYLNDREGLIVVTERIRALAQSLAGRGAPALEAVRAFWDYINGNLNCGALHYDQIDLAAPCDWVLDSGWFDCRMGSSLFVALCRAHGIPARLIGGHMLHMIPTNHYWAEAWIDDRGWTPVDFLSWDLSQGGRDPAWRDHYFGLLDYRLITERLPRDFTGALGVPIPPAWCILQRQRPGGVEISFLSITGEPVYIDTIRVSE
;
A
#
# COMPACT_ATOMS: atom_id res chain seq x y z
N MET A 1 -13.86 -22.39 9.51
CA MET A 1 -14.37 -21.65 8.31
C MET A 1 -13.40 -21.90 7.17
N ALA A 2 -13.83 -22.52 6.08
CA ALA A 2 -13.00 -22.64 4.90
C ALA A 2 -12.81 -21.22 4.33
N SER A 3 -11.54 -20.78 4.26
CA SER A 3 -11.16 -19.49 3.71
C SER A 3 -11.76 -19.33 2.31
N LYS A 4 -12.22 -18.12 1.96
CA LYS A 4 -12.63 -17.72 0.61
C LYS A 4 -11.54 -18.00 -0.46
N TYR A 5 -10.34 -18.32 -0.04
CA TYR A 5 -9.16 -18.68 -0.84
C TYR A 5 -9.01 -20.19 -1.08
N GLY A 6 -9.89 -21.04 -0.49
CA GLY A 6 -9.87 -22.48 -0.70
C GLY A 6 -10.04 -22.90 -2.18
N SER A 7 -10.64 -22.05 -3.02
CA SER A 7 -10.73 -22.29 -4.47
C SER A 7 -9.39 -22.15 -5.22
N LEU A 8 -8.37 -21.54 -4.57
CA LEU A 8 -7.00 -21.39 -5.11
C LEU A 8 -6.03 -22.44 -4.54
N GLY A 9 -6.52 -23.43 -3.77
CA GLY A 9 -5.68 -24.44 -3.12
C GLY A 9 -4.89 -23.91 -1.90
N ILE A 10 -5.15 -22.69 -1.47
CA ILE A 10 -4.49 -22.06 -0.33
C ILE A 10 -5.33 -22.36 0.92
N GLN A 11 -4.98 -23.38 1.67
CA GLN A 11 -5.54 -23.60 3.02
C GLN A 11 -4.76 -22.75 4.01
N ALA A 12 -5.44 -21.79 4.64
CA ALA A 12 -4.89 -20.99 5.73
C ALA A 12 -4.78 -21.86 7.00
N ASP A 13 -3.74 -22.67 7.11
CA ASP A 13 -3.35 -23.30 8.36
C ASP A 13 -2.30 -22.39 9.04
N VAL A 14 -2.53 -22.06 10.31
CA VAL A 14 -1.64 -21.23 11.15
C VAL A 14 -0.19 -21.73 11.10
N ARG A 15 0.03 -23.02 10.88
CA ARG A 15 1.35 -23.63 10.73
C ARG A 15 2.15 -23.14 9.52
N TYR A 16 1.51 -22.54 8.51
CA TYR A 16 2.17 -22.06 7.28
C TYR A 16 2.52 -20.56 7.30
N ARG A 17 2.27 -19.85 8.41
CA ARG A 17 2.63 -18.44 8.54
C ARG A 17 4.08 -18.22 8.88
N THR A 18 4.74 -19.23 9.42
CA THR A 18 6.14 -19.14 9.80
C THR A 18 7.03 -19.65 8.68
N ILE A 19 8.11 -18.93 8.43
CA ILE A 19 9.14 -19.29 7.46
C ILE A 19 10.49 -19.49 8.16
N PRO A 20 11.42 -20.23 7.54
CA PRO A 20 12.75 -20.44 8.07
C PRO A 20 13.51 -19.15 8.35
N GLU A 21 14.38 -19.17 9.37
CA GLU A 21 15.24 -18.03 9.73
C GLU A 21 16.01 -17.48 8.53
N THR A 22 16.48 -18.35 7.64
CA THR A 22 17.19 -17.96 6.42
C THR A 22 16.35 -17.06 5.52
N GLN A 23 15.05 -17.33 5.39
CA GLN A 23 14.13 -16.51 4.62
C GLN A 23 13.75 -15.21 5.36
N ILE A 24 13.67 -15.23 6.69
CA ILE A 24 13.48 -14.01 7.49
C ILE A 24 14.66 -13.06 7.35
N VAL A 25 15.88 -13.59 7.31
CA VAL A 25 17.07 -12.76 7.02
C VAL A 25 16.91 -12.04 5.69
N GLU A 26 16.42 -12.73 4.67
CA GLU A 26 16.14 -12.10 3.36
C GLU A 26 15.03 -11.02 3.46
N VAL A 27 13.96 -11.28 4.20
CA VAL A 27 12.89 -10.28 4.46
C VAL A 27 13.47 -9.02 5.11
N LEU A 28 14.31 -9.14 6.14
CA LEU A 28 14.93 -8.00 6.82
C LEU A 28 15.90 -7.22 5.90
N MET A 29 16.66 -7.93 5.08
CA MET A 29 17.54 -7.29 4.09
C MET A 29 16.71 -6.53 3.03
N LEU A 30 15.62 -7.12 2.57
CA LEU A 30 14.71 -6.48 1.62
C LEU A 30 13.98 -5.27 2.22
N ALA A 31 13.63 -5.35 3.49
CA ALA A 31 13.06 -4.22 4.22
C ALA A 31 14.05 -3.07 4.45
N GLY A 32 15.34 -3.29 4.15
CA GLY A 32 16.39 -2.27 4.30
C GLY A 32 16.91 -2.14 5.74
N TRP A 33 16.66 -3.13 6.61
CA TRP A 33 17.15 -3.07 7.98
C TRP A 33 18.68 -3.22 8.06
N ALA A 34 19.28 -4.08 7.22
CA ALA A 34 20.73 -4.23 7.12
C ALA A 34 21.27 -3.41 5.94
N TYR A 35 22.29 -2.61 6.20
CA TYR A 35 22.84 -1.62 5.25
C TYR A 35 24.24 -1.97 4.75
N GLU A 36 24.78 -3.09 5.18
CA GLU A 36 26.09 -3.54 4.75
C GLU A 36 26.10 -3.81 3.24
N ALA A 37 27.13 -3.32 2.56
CA ALA A 37 27.32 -3.60 1.12
C ALA A 37 27.61 -5.10 0.88
N ASP A 38 28.23 -5.77 1.84
CA ASP A 38 28.45 -7.22 1.84
C ASP A 38 27.20 -7.94 2.34
N THR A 39 26.54 -8.67 1.47
CA THR A 39 25.32 -9.44 1.78
C THR A 39 25.55 -10.53 2.83
N ARG A 40 26.77 -11.04 2.98
CA ARG A 40 27.11 -12.02 4.03
C ARG A 40 27.11 -11.35 5.40
N LEU A 41 27.74 -10.18 5.53
CA LEU A 41 27.72 -9.40 6.78
C LEU A 41 26.31 -8.95 7.14
N ALA A 42 25.54 -8.50 6.14
CA ALA A 42 24.14 -8.18 6.33
C ALA A 42 23.33 -9.38 6.87
N GLY A 43 23.56 -10.57 6.34
CA GLY A 43 22.95 -11.79 6.81
C GLY A 43 23.34 -12.18 8.24
N GLU A 44 24.59 -11.98 8.62
CA GLU A 44 25.08 -12.22 9.99
C GLU A 44 24.46 -11.22 10.98
N SER A 45 24.40 -9.94 10.61
CA SER A 45 23.73 -8.90 11.40
C SER A 45 22.26 -9.20 11.64
N CYS A 46 21.53 -9.62 10.59
CA CYS A 46 20.13 -10.03 10.71
C CYS A 46 19.96 -11.21 11.68
N LYS A 47 20.77 -12.25 11.57
CA LYS A 47 20.71 -13.41 12.48
C LYS A 47 20.96 -13.01 13.92
N LYS A 48 21.97 -12.16 14.17
CA LYS A 48 22.25 -11.65 15.50
C LYS A 48 21.08 -10.86 16.06
N ALA A 49 20.46 -10.00 15.25
CA ALA A 49 19.27 -9.26 15.67
C ALA A 49 18.10 -10.16 16.02
N LEU A 50 17.82 -11.18 15.21
CA LEU A 50 16.74 -12.17 15.49
C LEU A 50 16.97 -12.92 16.80
N LEU A 51 18.22 -13.25 17.14
CA LEU A 51 18.56 -13.82 18.44
C LEU A 51 18.22 -12.85 19.57
N THR A 52 18.72 -11.64 19.51
CA THR A 52 18.45 -10.60 20.51
C THR A 52 16.94 -10.33 20.65
N TRP A 53 16.22 -10.21 19.53
CA TRP A 53 14.78 -9.96 19.57
C TRP A 53 14.00 -11.15 20.14
N THR A 54 14.46 -12.39 19.92
CA THR A 54 13.85 -13.57 20.55
C THR A 54 14.02 -13.53 22.07
N GLU A 55 15.18 -13.12 22.56
CA GLU A 55 15.40 -12.89 23.99
C GLU A 55 14.53 -11.77 24.56
N LEU A 56 14.18 -10.80 23.73
CA LEU A 56 13.27 -9.69 24.07
C LEU A 56 11.78 -10.01 23.85
N GLY A 57 11.45 -11.26 23.51
CA GLY A 57 10.06 -11.73 23.41
C GLY A 57 9.50 -11.86 22.00
N LEU A 58 10.32 -11.73 20.94
CA LEU A 58 9.87 -12.09 19.59
C LEU A 58 9.55 -13.60 19.55
N GLY A 59 8.32 -13.93 19.16
CA GLY A 59 7.85 -15.30 19.03
C GLY A 59 8.62 -16.07 17.95
N SER A 60 8.98 -17.33 18.25
CA SER A 60 9.55 -18.24 17.28
C SER A 60 9.05 -19.66 17.53
N ALA A 61 8.99 -20.46 16.47
CA ALA A 61 8.71 -21.90 16.53
C ALA A 61 9.95 -22.70 16.09
N ARG A 62 9.90 -24.02 16.22
CA ARG A 62 10.92 -24.92 15.70
C ARG A 62 10.30 -25.91 14.73
N ALA A 63 10.93 -26.07 13.58
CA ALA A 63 10.64 -27.14 12.65
C ALA A 63 11.09 -28.48 13.20
N PRO A 64 10.60 -29.64 12.68
CA PRO A 64 11.05 -30.98 13.11
C PRO A 64 12.56 -31.22 12.98
N ASN A 65 13.22 -30.54 12.05
CA ASN A 65 14.68 -30.58 11.86
C ASN A 65 15.47 -29.69 12.85
N GLY A 66 14.75 -29.02 13.78
CA GLY A 66 15.35 -28.09 14.76
C GLY A 66 15.56 -26.67 14.26
N GLU A 67 15.29 -26.38 13.00
CA GLU A 67 15.39 -25.03 12.42
C GLU A 67 14.40 -24.06 13.07
N ARG A 68 14.83 -22.82 13.31
CA ARG A 68 13.93 -21.78 13.83
C ARG A 68 13.05 -21.24 12.73
N LEU A 69 11.78 -21.07 13.09
CA LEU A 69 10.74 -20.52 12.23
C LEU A 69 10.22 -19.23 12.86
N PHE A 70 10.00 -18.22 12.03
CA PHE A 70 9.47 -16.93 12.44
C PHE A 70 8.30 -16.52 11.55
N ASP A 71 7.37 -15.78 12.13
CA ASP A 71 6.34 -15.06 11.38
C ASP A 71 6.90 -13.72 10.91
N PRO A 72 7.03 -13.48 9.60
CA PRO A 72 7.63 -12.25 9.09
C PRO A 72 6.82 -10.98 9.40
N VAL A 73 5.50 -11.08 9.56
CA VAL A 73 4.67 -9.95 10.01
C VAL A 73 5.06 -9.57 11.43
N GLU A 74 5.17 -10.54 12.32
CA GLU A 74 5.58 -10.31 13.70
C GLU A 74 7.02 -9.79 13.80
N VAL A 75 7.92 -10.27 12.95
CA VAL A 75 9.31 -9.77 12.89
C VAL A 75 9.35 -8.30 12.49
N LEU A 76 8.63 -7.91 11.43
CA LEU A 76 8.59 -6.53 10.96
C LEU A 76 7.92 -5.60 11.98
N ASN A 77 6.85 -6.05 12.63
CA ASN A 77 6.17 -5.29 13.67
C ASN A 77 7.02 -5.17 14.95
N PHE A 78 7.77 -6.23 15.29
CA PHE A 78 8.72 -6.19 16.39
C PHE A 78 9.83 -5.15 16.16
N LEU A 79 10.37 -5.09 14.94
CA LEU A 79 11.33 -4.07 14.55
C LEU A 79 10.77 -2.65 14.76
N LYS A 80 9.52 -2.39 14.34
CA LYS A 80 8.88 -1.09 14.55
C LYS A 80 8.67 -0.76 16.03
N ARG A 81 8.24 -1.75 16.84
CA ARG A 81 8.17 -1.59 18.31
C ARG A 81 9.54 -1.30 18.93
N ALA A 82 10.59 -1.99 18.48
CA ALA A 82 11.95 -1.73 18.95
C ALA A 82 12.40 -0.29 18.68
N CYS A 83 12.01 0.27 17.52
CA CYS A 83 12.24 1.69 17.22
C CYS A 83 11.43 2.61 18.14
N LEU A 84 10.15 2.30 18.40
CA LEU A 84 9.32 3.06 19.34
C LEU A 84 9.91 3.04 20.76
N ASP A 85 10.48 1.93 21.18
CA ASP A 85 11.10 1.78 22.49
C ASP A 85 12.53 2.37 22.56
N GLY A 86 13.05 2.88 21.44
CA GLY A 86 14.42 3.38 21.35
C GLY A 86 15.51 2.28 21.40
N ARG A 87 15.13 1.04 21.10
CA ARG A 87 16.03 -0.13 21.07
C ARG A 87 16.63 -0.39 19.70
N ASP A 88 16.09 0.24 18.65
CA ASP A 88 16.59 0.19 17.29
C ASP A 88 16.48 1.58 16.64
N ASP A 89 17.37 1.88 15.73
CA ASP A 89 17.46 3.16 15.04
C ASP A 89 17.06 3.08 13.56
N PHE A 90 16.33 2.03 13.18
CA PHE A 90 15.91 1.76 11.81
C PHE A 90 15.23 2.96 11.15
N TRP A 91 14.30 3.63 11.84
CA TRP A 91 13.66 4.82 11.30
C TRP A 91 14.63 5.95 11.04
N ALA A 92 15.52 6.24 12.00
CA ALA A 92 16.52 7.30 11.84
C ALA A 92 17.45 7.04 10.64
N ARG A 93 17.78 5.78 10.40
CA ARG A 93 18.63 5.37 9.27
C ARG A 93 17.90 5.35 7.94
N THR A 94 16.62 4.94 7.92
CA THR A 94 15.86 4.67 6.68
C THR A 94 14.93 5.81 6.31
N TYR A 95 14.03 6.18 7.21
CA TYR A 95 12.94 7.12 6.88
C TYR A 95 13.36 8.57 7.01
N VAL A 96 14.20 8.93 7.98
CA VAL A 96 14.66 10.31 8.13
C VAL A 96 15.48 10.79 6.92
N PRO A 97 16.48 10.03 6.40
CA PRO A 97 17.16 10.42 5.17
C PRO A 97 16.24 10.45 3.95
N THR A 98 15.27 9.54 3.88
CA THR A 98 14.29 9.50 2.78
C THR A 98 13.37 10.71 2.84
N GLY A 99 12.86 11.04 4.00
CA GLY A 99 12.05 12.23 4.21
C GLY A 99 12.80 13.53 3.91
N ARG A 100 14.04 13.65 4.32
CA ARG A 100 14.89 14.82 3.99
C ARG A 100 15.11 14.96 2.50
N ARG A 101 15.34 13.87 1.78
CA ARG A 101 15.45 13.90 0.32
C ARG A 101 14.14 14.32 -0.32
N LEU A 102 13.01 13.81 0.14
CA LEU A 102 11.70 14.21 -0.37
C LEU A 102 11.47 15.71 -0.24
N VAL A 103 11.82 16.31 0.89
CA VAL A 103 11.71 17.77 1.10
C VAL A 103 12.69 18.52 0.22
N SER A 104 13.94 18.07 0.12
CA SER A 104 14.93 18.72 -0.77
C SER A 104 14.50 18.58 -2.23
N ASP A 105 14.05 17.41 -2.67
CA ASP A 105 13.58 17.20 -4.04
C ASP A 105 12.35 18.05 -4.37
N LEU A 106 11.51 18.38 -3.39
CA LEU A 106 10.37 19.29 -3.58
C LEU A 106 10.77 20.78 -3.49
N SER A 107 11.83 21.11 -2.73
CA SER A 107 12.34 22.49 -2.56
C SER A 107 13.42 22.85 -3.57
N ASP A 108 14.23 21.89 -4.03
CA ASP A 108 15.32 22.08 -4.98
C ASP A 108 14.86 21.91 -6.44
N VAL A 109 13.58 21.62 -6.66
CA VAL A 109 13.04 21.59 -8.00
C VAL A 109 13.10 23.01 -8.56
N ASP A 110 13.94 23.21 -9.58
CA ASP A 110 14.00 24.44 -10.35
C ASP A 110 12.59 24.91 -10.71
N PRO A 111 12.12 26.06 -10.21
CA PRO A 111 10.79 26.56 -10.50
C PRO A 111 10.51 26.67 -12.02
N ALA A 112 11.54 26.78 -12.85
CA ALA A 112 11.43 26.77 -14.31
C ALA A 112 11.08 25.39 -14.89
N ARG A 113 11.29 24.30 -14.13
CA ARG A 113 10.88 22.94 -14.50
C ARG A 113 9.49 22.57 -13.99
N LEU A 114 8.95 23.35 -13.06
CA LEU A 114 7.58 23.23 -12.62
C LEU A 114 6.71 24.10 -13.54
N GLY A 115 5.67 23.52 -14.11
CA GLY A 115 4.59 24.32 -14.69
C GLY A 115 3.97 25.24 -13.64
N PRO A 116 3.13 26.21 -14.05
CA PRO A 116 2.57 27.26 -13.17
C PRO A 116 1.86 26.71 -11.91
N ASP A 117 1.41 25.45 -11.93
CA ASP A 117 0.71 24.79 -10.81
C ASP A 117 1.57 23.75 -10.09
N GLY A 118 2.89 23.75 -10.27
CA GLY A 118 3.76 22.68 -9.80
C GLY A 118 3.66 21.41 -10.64
N ALA A 119 3.20 21.52 -11.88
CA ALA A 119 3.06 20.40 -12.80
C ALA A 119 4.43 19.87 -13.24
N ARG A 120 4.58 18.53 -13.26
CA ARG A 120 5.82 17.85 -13.65
C ARG A 120 5.52 16.72 -14.61
N ARG A 121 6.36 16.57 -15.63
CA ARG A 121 6.26 15.45 -16.58
C ARG A 121 6.96 14.22 -16.02
N PHE A 122 6.31 13.06 -16.21
CA PHE A 122 6.86 11.78 -15.84
C PHE A 122 6.73 10.79 -17.00
N ARG A 123 7.72 9.92 -17.07
CA ARG A 123 7.65 8.69 -17.84
C ARG A 123 7.80 7.52 -16.88
N VAL A 124 6.87 6.59 -16.95
CA VAL A 124 6.86 5.39 -16.09
C VAL A 124 6.81 4.15 -16.96
N ASP A 125 7.81 3.30 -16.83
CA ASP A 125 7.76 1.94 -17.37
C ASP A 125 7.24 1.02 -16.26
N PHE A 126 6.05 0.48 -16.46
CA PHE A 126 5.37 -0.38 -15.48
C PHE A 126 5.18 -1.77 -16.10
N THR A 127 5.70 -2.78 -15.42
CA THR A 127 5.54 -4.19 -15.80
C THR A 127 5.08 -5.01 -14.61
N ARG A 128 4.05 -5.81 -14.81
CA ARG A 128 3.56 -6.82 -13.87
C ARG A 128 3.89 -8.20 -14.44
N THR A 129 4.74 -8.94 -13.72
CA THR A 129 5.12 -10.32 -14.03
C THR A 129 4.26 -11.27 -13.21
N PHE A 130 3.45 -12.09 -13.85
CA PHE A 130 2.62 -13.11 -13.21
C PHE A 130 3.37 -14.44 -13.15
N ASN A 131 3.38 -15.07 -11.97
CA ASN A 131 3.88 -16.43 -11.78
C ASN A 131 2.79 -17.43 -12.20
N LEU A 132 3.05 -18.21 -13.25
CA LEU A 132 2.12 -19.21 -13.79
C LEU A 132 2.56 -20.65 -13.55
N ARG A 133 3.64 -20.90 -12.79
CA ARG A 133 4.22 -22.25 -12.59
C ARG A 133 3.23 -23.28 -12.05
N SER A 134 2.26 -22.84 -11.24
CA SER A 134 1.21 -23.71 -10.68
C SER A 134 -0.01 -23.89 -11.59
N PHE A 135 -0.07 -23.20 -12.75
CA PHE A 135 -1.21 -23.26 -13.65
C PHE A 135 -1.02 -24.35 -14.71
N PRO A 136 -1.98 -25.28 -14.84
CA PRO A 136 -1.92 -26.30 -15.88
C PRO A 136 -2.05 -25.69 -17.28
N THR A 137 -1.48 -26.38 -18.28
CA THR A 137 -1.61 -26.02 -19.69
C THR A 137 -3.07 -26.12 -20.19
N GLY A 138 -3.40 -25.38 -21.24
CA GLY A 138 -4.73 -25.39 -21.86
C GLY A 138 -5.82 -24.66 -21.10
N LYS A 139 -5.49 -23.85 -20.09
CA LYS A 139 -6.45 -23.05 -19.32
C LYS A 139 -6.55 -21.63 -19.88
N ASN A 140 -7.81 -21.16 -19.98
CA ASN A 140 -8.08 -19.77 -20.31
C ASN A 140 -7.75 -18.90 -19.10
N LEU A 141 -6.82 -17.97 -19.27
CA LEU A 141 -6.47 -16.97 -18.27
C LEU A 141 -6.86 -15.56 -18.71
N ARG A 142 -7.16 -14.76 -17.71
CA ARG A 142 -7.42 -13.35 -17.84
C ARG A 142 -6.54 -12.62 -16.82
N LEU A 143 -5.45 -12.05 -17.29
CA LEU A 143 -4.48 -11.32 -16.48
C LEU A 143 -4.75 -9.83 -16.61
N ARG A 144 -4.65 -9.10 -15.49
CA ARG A 144 -4.90 -7.66 -15.45
C ARG A 144 -3.78 -6.90 -14.78
N MET A 145 -3.51 -5.72 -15.32
CA MET A 145 -2.63 -4.71 -14.73
C MET A 145 -3.44 -3.41 -14.60
N PRO A 146 -3.39 -2.72 -13.44
CA PRO A 146 -3.99 -1.41 -13.32
C PRO A 146 -3.26 -0.39 -14.19
N LEU A 147 -4.00 0.54 -14.77
CA LEU A 147 -3.49 1.68 -15.49
C LEU A 147 -3.94 2.97 -14.78
N PRO A 148 -3.24 4.09 -15.01
CA PRO A 148 -3.60 5.36 -14.39
C PRO A 148 -5.01 5.80 -14.74
N LEU A 149 -5.66 6.37 -13.74
CA LEU A 149 -6.92 7.09 -13.90
C LEU A 149 -6.62 8.56 -14.17
N THR A 150 -7.28 9.12 -15.18
CA THR A 150 -7.22 10.55 -15.45
C THR A 150 -8.03 11.32 -14.41
N GLY A 151 -7.64 12.54 -14.10
CA GLY A 151 -8.30 13.41 -13.13
C GLY A 151 -7.49 14.67 -12.83
N ASP A 152 -7.84 15.36 -11.76
CA ASP A 152 -7.27 16.68 -11.43
C ASP A 152 -5.75 16.66 -11.20
N SER A 153 -5.20 15.54 -10.71
CA SER A 153 -3.76 15.37 -10.43
C SER A 153 -2.97 14.75 -11.57
N LEU A 154 -3.61 14.36 -12.69
CA LEU A 154 -2.94 13.70 -13.80
C LEU A 154 -3.54 14.13 -15.15
N LYS A 155 -2.71 14.72 -16.01
CA LYS A 155 -3.07 15.25 -17.34
C LYS A 155 -2.20 14.62 -18.43
N ASP A 156 -2.63 14.74 -19.67
CA ASP A 156 -1.88 14.37 -20.89
C ASP A 156 -1.41 12.93 -20.89
N LEU A 157 -2.22 12.00 -20.33
CA LEU A 157 -1.86 10.60 -20.23
C LEU A 157 -1.77 9.94 -21.61
N SER A 158 -0.59 9.41 -21.91
CA SER A 158 -0.34 8.53 -23.04
C SER A 158 0.10 7.14 -22.54
N ILE A 159 -0.49 6.09 -23.07
CA ILE A 159 -0.23 4.71 -22.69
C ILE A 159 0.24 3.94 -23.93
N THR A 160 1.44 3.38 -23.87
CA THR A 160 1.99 2.52 -24.92
C THR A 160 2.24 1.14 -24.33
N PRO A 161 1.45 0.11 -24.70
CA PRO A 161 1.71 -1.26 -24.27
C PRO A 161 3.12 -1.70 -24.69
N SER A 162 3.90 -2.24 -23.75
CA SER A 162 5.27 -2.70 -23.98
C SER A 162 5.40 -4.22 -24.05
N SER A 163 4.34 -4.95 -23.68
CA SER A 163 4.36 -6.41 -23.70
C SER A 163 4.25 -6.94 -25.10
N ALA A 164 5.15 -7.86 -25.48
CA ALA A 164 5.01 -8.58 -26.73
C ALA A 164 3.73 -9.42 -26.73
N VAL A 165 2.94 -9.29 -27.79
CA VAL A 165 1.76 -10.14 -28.00
C VAL A 165 2.28 -11.58 -28.20
N ARG A 166 2.05 -12.45 -27.20
CA ARG A 166 2.35 -13.87 -27.33
C ARG A 166 1.38 -14.52 -28.32
N ARG A 167 1.80 -15.57 -29.00
CA ARG A 167 0.96 -16.31 -29.97
C ARG A 167 -0.38 -16.67 -29.31
N GLY A 168 -1.49 -16.14 -29.86
CA GLY A 168 -2.86 -16.39 -29.41
C GLY A 168 -3.35 -15.51 -28.24
N GLY A 169 -2.55 -14.58 -27.71
CA GLY A 169 -2.97 -13.64 -26.68
C GLY A 169 -3.69 -12.41 -27.26
N GLN A 170 -4.74 -11.97 -26.60
CA GLN A 170 -5.48 -10.75 -26.95
C GLN A 170 -5.32 -9.69 -25.85
N TYR A 171 -4.78 -8.53 -26.22
CA TYR A 171 -4.73 -7.36 -25.34
C TYR A 171 -5.99 -6.52 -25.46
N ASN A 172 -6.43 -6.01 -24.32
CA ASN A 172 -7.47 -5.01 -24.25
C ASN A 172 -7.05 -3.91 -23.29
N VAL A 173 -6.88 -2.70 -23.80
CA VAL A 173 -6.61 -1.51 -23.00
C VAL A 173 -7.91 -0.77 -22.80
N ARG A 174 -8.27 -0.51 -21.54
CA ARG A 174 -9.44 0.24 -21.11
C ARG A 174 -9.02 1.35 -20.16
N PRO A 175 -9.84 2.39 -19.96
CA PRO A 175 -9.58 3.33 -18.87
C PRO A 175 -9.35 2.59 -17.55
N GLY A 176 -8.24 2.86 -16.89
CA GLY A 176 -7.88 2.27 -15.60
C GLY A 176 -7.35 0.82 -15.65
N SER A 177 -7.31 0.14 -16.80
CA SER A 177 -6.79 -1.24 -16.82
C SER A 177 -6.28 -1.69 -18.19
N MET A 178 -5.28 -2.57 -18.17
CA MET A 178 -4.86 -3.39 -19.28
C MET A 178 -5.10 -4.86 -18.97
N GLU A 179 -5.68 -5.59 -19.92
CA GLU A 179 -6.02 -7.00 -19.79
C GLU A 179 -5.38 -7.82 -20.90
N LEU A 180 -4.81 -8.97 -20.53
CA LEU A 180 -4.37 -10.00 -21.44
C LEU A 180 -5.26 -11.24 -21.25
N ARG A 181 -5.88 -11.70 -22.33
CA ARG A 181 -6.55 -13.01 -22.41
C ARG A 181 -5.67 -13.97 -23.18
N MET A 182 -5.40 -15.12 -22.60
CA MET A 182 -4.53 -16.13 -23.19
C MET A 182 -4.92 -17.53 -22.75
N VAL A 183 -4.45 -18.51 -23.50
CA VAL A 183 -4.47 -19.92 -23.09
C VAL A 183 -3.08 -20.27 -22.60
N THR A 184 -2.99 -20.92 -21.44
CA THR A 184 -1.69 -21.36 -20.88
C THR A 184 -1.08 -22.45 -21.75
N CYS A 185 0.21 -22.30 -22.07
CA CYS A 185 0.99 -23.27 -22.87
C CYS A 185 2.20 -23.79 -22.09
N GLY A 186 2.21 -23.65 -20.75
CA GLY A 186 3.30 -24.07 -19.88
C GLY A 186 4.34 -23.00 -19.60
N GLU A 187 4.02 -21.74 -19.88
CA GLU A 187 4.90 -20.63 -19.51
C GLU A 187 5.03 -20.53 -17.99
N PRO A 188 6.24 -20.43 -17.41
CA PRO A 188 6.43 -20.23 -16.01
C PRO A 188 6.00 -18.83 -15.55
N GLU A 189 6.13 -17.84 -16.44
CA GLU A 189 5.85 -16.43 -16.15
C GLU A 189 5.26 -15.72 -17.37
N VAL A 190 4.46 -14.70 -17.13
CA VAL A 190 3.90 -13.82 -18.17
C VAL A 190 3.96 -12.38 -17.74
N ASP A 191 4.55 -11.54 -18.59
CA ASP A 191 4.63 -10.11 -18.40
C ASP A 191 3.46 -9.38 -19.05
N LEU A 192 2.92 -8.42 -18.34
CA LEU A 192 2.00 -7.43 -18.82
C LEU A 192 2.57 -6.05 -18.49
N GLY A 193 2.91 -5.25 -19.50
CA GLY A 193 3.62 -3.99 -19.28
C GLY A 193 3.16 -2.85 -20.17
N ALA A 194 3.40 -1.63 -19.73
CA ALA A 194 3.17 -0.41 -20.50
C ALA A 194 4.18 0.68 -20.14
N THR A 195 4.52 1.50 -21.12
CA THR A 195 5.14 2.79 -20.91
C THR A 195 4.05 3.86 -20.82
N LEU A 196 4.08 4.62 -19.75
CA LEU A 196 3.15 5.70 -19.43
C LEU A 196 3.90 7.02 -19.54
N SER A 197 3.33 8.02 -20.22
CA SER A 197 3.83 9.39 -20.20
C SER A 197 2.70 10.32 -19.81
N PHE A 198 2.93 11.20 -18.86
CA PHE A 198 1.88 12.07 -18.31
C PHE A 198 2.47 13.29 -17.59
N THR A 199 1.61 14.24 -17.31
CA THR A 199 1.88 15.38 -16.43
C THR A 199 1.18 15.14 -15.11
N ALA A 200 1.92 15.11 -13.99
CA ALA A 200 1.37 14.99 -12.64
C ALA A 200 1.42 16.34 -11.91
N LEU A 201 0.45 16.52 -11.02
CA LEU A 201 0.35 17.64 -10.09
C LEU A 201 0.37 17.10 -8.65
N PRO A 202 0.97 17.84 -7.70
CA PRO A 202 0.78 17.54 -6.28
C PRO A 202 -0.70 17.56 -5.93
N GLN A 203 -1.14 16.62 -5.12
CA GLN A 203 -2.54 16.57 -4.70
C GLN A 203 -2.78 17.58 -3.58
N ARG A 204 -3.69 18.48 -3.80
CA ARG A 204 -4.10 19.52 -2.86
C ARG A 204 -5.62 19.64 -2.86
N PRO A 205 -6.23 20.10 -1.75
CA PRO A 205 -7.61 20.51 -1.78
C PRO A 205 -7.80 21.55 -2.89
N CYS A 206 -8.76 21.29 -3.76
CA CYS A 206 -9.16 22.25 -4.78
C CYS A 206 -10.58 22.69 -4.44
N PRO A 207 -10.81 23.96 -4.13
CA PRO A 207 -12.17 24.47 -3.93
C PRO A 207 -12.98 24.13 -5.18
N ALA A 208 -13.84 23.14 -5.05
CA ALA A 208 -14.63 22.64 -6.15
C ALA A 208 -16.07 23.12 -6.00
N SER A 209 -16.76 23.13 -7.12
CA SER A 209 -18.20 23.11 -7.18
C SER A 209 -18.77 22.01 -6.28
N VAL A 210 -19.99 22.18 -5.81
CA VAL A 210 -20.73 21.24 -4.97
C VAL A 210 -20.57 19.80 -5.45
N LEU A 211 -20.28 18.87 -4.52
CA LEU A 211 -20.26 17.43 -4.83
C LEU A 211 -21.66 16.99 -5.27
N ALA A 212 -21.78 16.41 -6.45
CA ALA A 212 -23.07 15.98 -7.00
C ALA A 212 -23.72 14.92 -6.10
N ASP A 213 -25.06 14.96 -5.94
CA ASP A 213 -25.80 14.05 -5.07
C ASP A 213 -25.53 12.57 -5.31
N PRO A 214 -25.46 12.07 -6.56
CA PRO A 214 -25.12 10.67 -6.80
C PRO A 214 -23.73 10.28 -6.32
N GLU A 215 -22.78 11.19 -6.44
CA GLU A 215 -21.40 10.99 -5.98
C GLU A 215 -21.31 11.09 -4.46
N ARG A 216 -22.00 12.05 -3.85
CA ARG A 216 -22.14 12.17 -2.40
C ARG A 216 -22.71 10.89 -1.79
N THR A 217 -23.80 10.36 -2.36
CA THR A 217 -24.43 9.11 -1.92
C THR A 217 -23.48 7.93 -2.03
N LEU A 218 -22.74 7.86 -3.14
CA LEU A 218 -21.76 6.80 -3.37
C LEU A 218 -20.68 6.76 -2.29
N TYR A 219 -20.14 7.93 -1.93
CA TYR A 219 -19.04 8.04 -0.97
C TYR A 219 -19.48 8.17 0.49
N LEU A 220 -20.78 8.03 0.75
CA LEU A 220 -21.35 7.85 2.08
C LEU A 220 -21.80 6.42 2.36
N ASN A 221 -21.59 5.49 1.42
CA ASN A 221 -22.00 4.09 1.58
C ASN A 221 -21.27 3.44 2.78
N ASP A 222 -22.05 2.86 3.68
CA ASP A 222 -21.54 2.22 4.90
C ASP A 222 -20.70 0.95 4.66
N ARG A 223 -20.82 0.33 3.48
CA ARG A 223 -20.14 -0.93 3.20
C ARG A 223 -19.56 -0.97 1.80
N GLU A 224 -18.22 -1.07 1.75
CA GLU A 224 -17.49 -1.14 0.51
C GLU A 224 -16.11 -1.80 0.72
N GLY A 225 -15.97 -3.06 0.31
CA GLY A 225 -14.72 -3.80 0.47
C GLY A 225 -14.28 -3.87 1.93
N LEU A 226 -13.13 -3.27 2.24
CA LEU A 226 -12.57 -3.19 3.59
C LEU A 226 -13.11 -1.99 4.40
N ILE A 227 -13.90 -1.13 3.79
CA ILE A 227 -14.56 -0.02 4.45
C ILE A 227 -15.92 -0.52 4.95
N VAL A 228 -16.08 -0.69 6.25
CA VAL A 228 -17.33 -1.10 6.88
C VAL A 228 -17.59 -0.22 8.10
N VAL A 229 -18.71 0.50 8.05
CA VAL A 229 -19.17 1.37 9.14
C VAL A 229 -20.03 0.52 10.08
N THR A 230 -19.42 0.05 11.16
CA THR A 230 -20.09 -0.66 12.24
C THR A 230 -20.63 0.31 13.29
N GLU A 231 -21.46 -0.17 14.23
CA GLU A 231 -21.89 0.64 15.36
C GLU A 231 -20.70 1.11 16.24
N ARG A 232 -19.66 0.30 16.35
CA ARG A 232 -18.41 0.67 17.04
C ARG A 232 -17.71 1.84 16.34
N ILE A 233 -17.63 1.81 15.01
CA ILE A 233 -17.05 2.90 14.21
C ILE A 233 -17.89 4.17 14.36
N ARG A 234 -19.23 4.07 14.36
CA ARG A 234 -20.12 5.22 14.60
C ARG A 234 -19.90 5.83 15.99
N ALA A 235 -19.86 4.99 17.01
CA ALA A 235 -19.61 5.43 18.38
C ALA A 235 -18.24 6.11 18.52
N LEU A 236 -17.20 5.53 17.90
CA LEU A 236 -15.85 6.11 17.91
C LEU A 236 -15.82 7.46 17.18
N ALA A 237 -16.39 7.56 15.97
CA ALA A 237 -16.45 8.82 15.23
C ALA A 237 -17.15 9.92 16.04
N GLN A 238 -18.27 9.58 16.68
CA GLN A 238 -18.99 10.52 17.56
C GLN A 238 -18.18 10.93 18.80
N SER A 239 -17.41 10.02 19.39
CA SER A 239 -16.58 10.33 20.57
C SER A 239 -15.41 11.23 20.23
N LEU A 240 -14.83 11.09 19.02
CA LEU A 240 -13.67 11.86 18.60
C LEU A 240 -14.03 13.29 18.14
N ALA A 241 -15.12 13.44 17.38
CA ALA A 241 -15.45 14.73 16.75
C ALA A 241 -16.71 15.39 17.32
N GLY A 242 -17.51 14.67 18.13
CA GLY A 242 -18.81 15.17 18.56
C GLY A 242 -19.85 15.23 17.44
N ARG A 243 -21.12 15.27 17.82
CA ARG A 243 -22.22 15.34 16.84
C ARG A 243 -22.29 16.75 16.25
N GLY A 244 -22.21 16.85 14.89
CA GLY A 244 -22.32 18.13 14.18
C GLY A 244 -21.04 18.97 14.18
N ALA A 245 -19.91 18.41 14.55
CA ALA A 245 -18.62 19.09 14.38
C ALA A 245 -18.38 19.44 12.90
N PRO A 246 -17.73 20.56 12.60
CA PRO A 246 -17.33 20.92 11.23
C PRO A 246 -16.48 19.82 10.57
N ALA A 247 -16.69 19.59 9.28
CA ALA A 247 -16.04 18.48 8.56
C ALA A 247 -14.51 18.48 8.70
N LEU A 248 -13.87 19.66 8.61
CA LEU A 248 -12.41 19.76 8.75
C LEU A 248 -11.93 19.36 10.15
N GLU A 249 -12.67 19.75 11.19
CA GLU A 249 -12.33 19.41 12.58
C GLU A 249 -12.50 17.92 12.82
N ALA A 250 -13.57 17.31 12.30
CA ALA A 250 -13.80 15.88 12.39
C ALA A 250 -12.71 15.08 11.65
N VAL A 251 -12.41 15.46 10.41
CA VAL A 251 -11.34 14.87 9.59
C VAL A 251 -9.99 14.94 10.34
N ARG A 252 -9.70 16.07 10.98
CA ARG A 252 -8.48 16.24 11.78
C ARG A 252 -8.48 15.34 13.01
N ALA A 253 -9.58 15.24 13.73
CA ALA A 253 -9.69 14.38 14.90
C ALA A 253 -9.49 12.90 14.55
N PHE A 254 -10.03 12.44 13.41
CA PHE A 254 -9.82 11.06 12.92
C PHE A 254 -8.38 10.80 12.52
N TRP A 255 -7.74 11.75 11.83
CA TRP A 255 -6.32 11.72 11.50
C TRP A 255 -5.45 11.62 12.74
N ASP A 256 -5.66 12.50 13.71
CA ASP A 256 -4.90 12.53 14.97
C ASP A 256 -5.09 11.25 15.78
N TYR A 257 -6.31 10.70 15.79
CA TYR A 257 -6.59 9.45 16.49
C TYR A 257 -5.78 8.28 15.90
N ILE A 258 -5.83 8.09 14.58
CA ILE A 258 -5.13 6.97 13.93
C ILE A 258 -3.62 7.11 14.10
N ASN A 259 -3.05 8.30 13.85
CA ASN A 259 -1.60 8.53 14.01
C ASN A 259 -1.12 8.47 15.47
N GLY A 260 -1.98 8.77 16.43
CA GLY A 260 -1.59 8.85 17.85
C GLY A 260 -1.88 7.60 18.66
N ASN A 261 -2.80 6.73 18.23
CA ASN A 261 -3.27 5.60 19.02
C ASN A 261 -3.03 4.23 18.37
N LEU A 262 -2.67 4.20 17.10
CA LEU A 262 -2.45 2.95 16.37
C LEU A 262 -1.03 2.91 15.80
N ASN A 263 -0.55 1.71 15.45
CA ASN A 263 0.78 1.50 14.93
C ASN A 263 0.72 1.13 13.44
N CYS A 264 1.53 1.78 12.62
CA CYS A 264 1.69 1.40 11.22
C CYS A 264 2.66 0.21 11.10
N GLY A 265 2.24 -0.86 10.43
CA GLY A 265 3.07 -2.07 10.27
C GLY A 265 2.54 -3.06 9.27
N ALA A 266 3.10 -4.25 9.29
CA ALA A 266 2.64 -5.36 8.47
C ALA A 266 1.37 -6.00 9.08
N LEU A 267 0.50 -6.55 8.24
CA LEU A 267 -0.78 -7.12 8.65
C LEU A 267 -0.97 -8.54 8.14
N HIS A 268 -1.61 -9.37 8.97
CA HIS A 268 -2.13 -10.66 8.57
C HIS A 268 -3.51 -10.49 7.92
N TYR A 269 -3.55 -10.24 6.64
CA TYR A 269 -4.80 -10.02 5.90
C TYR A 269 -5.78 -11.19 5.95
N ASP A 270 -5.28 -12.41 6.14
CA ASP A 270 -6.10 -13.62 6.32
C ASP A 270 -6.78 -13.71 7.70
N GLN A 271 -6.37 -12.89 8.66
CA GLN A 271 -7.01 -12.78 9.98
C GLN A 271 -8.10 -11.69 10.03
N ILE A 272 -8.14 -10.81 9.03
CA ILE A 272 -9.09 -9.71 9.03
C ILE A 272 -10.51 -10.26 8.87
N ASP A 273 -11.37 -9.95 9.84
CA ASP A 273 -12.80 -10.24 9.71
C ASP A 273 -13.42 -9.32 8.66
N LEU A 274 -13.81 -9.89 7.52
CA LEU A 274 -14.44 -9.14 6.42
C LEU A 274 -15.83 -8.59 6.76
N ALA A 275 -16.45 -9.05 7.84
CA ALA A 275 -17.69 -8.47 8.32
C ALA A 275 -17.47 -7.12 9.03
N ALA A 276 -16.30 -6.95 9.68
CA ALA A 276 -15.94 -5.77 10.46
C ALA A 276 -14.43 -5.44 10.36
N PRO A 277 -13.87 -5.21 9.15
CA PRO A 277 -12.43 -5.09 8.98
C PRO A 277 -11.83 -3.87 9.70
N CYS A 278 -12.59 -2.77 9.82
CA CYS A 278 -12.15 -1.60 10.56
C CYS A 278 -12.12 -1.85 12.09
N ASP A 279 -13.05 -2.66 12.62
CA ASP A 279 -13.02 -3.05 14.04
C ASP A 279 -11.80 -3.93 14.34
N TRP A 280 -11.40 -4.78 13.41
CA TRP A 280 -10.18 -5.58 13.54
C TRP A 280 -8.93 -4.70 13.71
N VAL A 281 -8.84 -3.58 12.98
CA VAL A 281 -7.74 -2.60 13.15
C VAL A 281 -7.74 -2.03 14.57
N LEU A 282 -8.91 -1.69 15.11
CA LEU A 282 -9.03 -1.17 16.47
C LEU A 282 -8.66 -2.21 17.53
N ASP A 283 -8.95 -3.49 17.28
CA ASP A 283 -8.63 -4.59 18.21
C ASP A 283 -7.14 -4.95 18.16
N SER A 284 -6.56 -5.03 16.96
CA SER A 284 -5.15 -5.36 16.77
C SER A 284 -4.21 -4.22 17.18
N GLY A 285 -4.67 -2.97 17.08
CA GLY A 285 -3.84 -1.78 17.26
C GLY A 285 -2.85 -1.53 16.12
N TRP A 286 -2.98 -2.27 14.99
CA TRP A 286 -2.09 -2.18 13.85
C TRP A 286 -2.84 -1.85 12.56
N PHE A 287 -2.21 -1.05 11.71
CA PHE A 287 -2.68 -0.74 10.37
C PHE A 287 -1.51 -0.69 9.38
N ASP A 288 -1.77 -0.97 8.13
CA ASP A 288 -0.94 -0.57 6.99
C ASP A 288 -1.60 0.59 6.22
N CYS A 289 -0.97 1.06 5.15
CA CYS A 289 -1.49 2.17 4.34
C CYS A 289 -2.95 1.94 3.90
N ARG A 290 -3.34 0.70 3.58
CA ARG A 290 -4.68 0.37 3.10
C ARG A 290 -5.69 0.32 4.24
N MET A 291 -5.37 -0.38 5.33
CA MET A 291 -6.29 -0.53 6.46
C MET A 291 -6.44 0.76 7.27
N GLY A 292 -5.35 1.53 7.46
CA GLY A 292 -5.42 2.85 8.09
C GLY A 292 -6.30 3.83 7.29
N SER A 293 -6.11 3.85 5.97
CA SER A 293 -6.95 4.67 5.08
C SER A 293 -8.41 4.17 5.05
N SER A 294 -8.65 2.85 5.10
CA SER A 294 -10.01 2.30 5.17
C SER A 294 -10.73 2.66 6.47
N LEU A 295 -10.03 2.59 7.60
CA LEU A 295 -10.56 3.02 8.90
C LEU A 295 -10.89 4.53 8.89
N PHE A 296 -9.99 5.36 8.36
CA PHE A 296 -10.23 6.79 8.23
C PHE A 296 -11.48 7.09 7.39
N VAL A 297 -11.62 6.42 6.23
CA VAL A 297 -12.82 6.57 5.38
C VAL A 297 -14.08 6.12 6.12
N ALA A 298 -14.03 5.01 6.87
CA ALA A 298 -15.17 4.54 7.65
C ALA A 298 -15.57 5.55 8.74
N LEU A 299 -14.61 6.16 9.44
CA LEU A 299 -14.88 7.21 10.43
C LEU A 299 -15.51 8.47 9.80
N CYS A 300 -14.98 8.91 8.65
CA CYS A 300 -15.55 10.04 7.91
C CYS A 300 -17.01 9.75 7.49
N ARG A 301 -17.27 8.59 6.89
CA ARG A 301 -18.63 8.18 6.46
C ARG A 301 -19.58 8.05 7.64
N ALA A 302 -19.12 7.52 8.78
CA ALA A 302 -19.88 7.45 10.03
C ALA A 302 -20.29 8.83 10.55
N HIS A 303 -19.48 9.85 10.29
CA HIS A 303 -19.77 11.24 10.64
C HIS A 303 -20.60 12.01 9.58
N GLY A 304 -20.92 11.37 8.46
CA GLY A 304 -21.65 11.99 7.34
C GLY A 304 -20.76 12.76 6.35
N ILE A 305 -19.45 12.56 6.40
CA ILE A 305 -18.47 13.17 5.49
C ILE A 305 -18.21 12.19 4.34
N PRO A 306 -18.50 12.57 3.07
CA PRO A 306 -18.17 11.74 1.93
C PRO A 306 -16.66 11.49 1.88
N ALA A 307 -16.25 10.23 1.80
CA ALA A 307 -14.83 9.87 1.77
C ALA A 307 -14.58 8.63 0.91
N ARG A 308 -13.38 8.55 0.33
CA ARG A 308 -12.99 7.46 -0.57
C ARG A 308 -11.57 6.99 -0.34
N LEU A 309 -11.35 5.70 -0.60
CA LEU A 309 -10.04 5.07 -0.60
C LEU A 309 -9.43 5.19 -2.00
N ILE A 310 -8.19 5.61 -2.05
CA ILE A 310 -7.41 5.76 -3.28
C ILE A 310 -6.25 4.78 -3.25
N GLY A 311 -6.00 4.13 -4.37
CA GLY A 311 -4.83 3.28 -4.58
C GLY A 311 -4.02 3.74 -5.78
N GLY A 312 -2.70 3.54 -5.71
CA GLY A 312 -1.82 3.93 -6.78
C GLY A 312 -0.34 3.76 -6.45
N HIS A 313 0.49 4.60 -7.03
CA HIS A 313 1.93 4.56 -6.84
C HIS A 313 2.48 5.92 -6.45
N MET A 314 3.41 5.95 -5.52
CA MET A 314 4.23 7.11 -5.23
C MET A 314 5.24 7.30 -6.36
N LEU A 315 5.51 8.54 -6.78
CA LEU A 315 6.42 8.82 -7.90
C LEU A 315 7.76 9.39 -7.46
N HIS A 316 7.82 10.01 -6.30
CA HIS A 316 9.02 10.71 -5.82
C HIS A 316 9.87 9.97 -4.83
N MET A 317 9.25 9.27 -3.90
CA MET A 317 9.99 8.42 -2.98
C MET A 317 10.43 7.16 -3.74
N ILE A 318 10.51 6.06 -3.07
CA ILE A 318 10.61 4.77 -3.72
C ILE A 318 9.28 4.54 -4.43
N PRO A 319 9.22 4.48 -5.78
CA PRO A 319 7.98 4.21 -6.49
C PRO A 319 7.37 2.91 -5.98
N THR A 320 6.29 3.00 -5.24
CA THR A 320 5.69 1.84 -4.58
C THR A 320 4.19 1.91 -4.68
N ASN A 321 3.57 0.73 -4.73
CA ASN A 321 2.13 0.61 -4.55
C ASN A 321 1.73 1.13 -3.17
N HIS A 322 0.74 1.99 -3.12
CA HIS A 322 0.35 2.68 -1.91
C HIS A 322 -1.13 3.00 -1.91
N TYR A 323 -1.69 3.11 -0.69
CA TYR A 323 -3.07 3.54 -0.48
C TYR A 323 -3.12 4.76 0.42
N TRP A 324 -4.05 5.66 0.11
CA TRP A 324 -4.36 6.85 0.89
C TRP A 324 -5.85 7.12 0.87
N ALA A 325 -6.29 8.14 1.56
CA ALA A 325 -7.70 8.52 1.61
C ALA A 325 -7.92 9.95 1.17
N GLU A 326 -9.15 10.23 0.73
CA GLU A 326 -9.64 11.58 0.48
C GLU A 326 -10.99 11.77 1.16
N ALA A 327 -11.17 12.90 1.84
CA ALA A 327 -12.42 13.32 2.43
C ALA A 327 -12.94 14.58 1.75
N TRP A 328 -14.24 14.66 1.50
CA TRP A 328 -14.87 15.84 0.93
C TRP A 328 -15.17 16.88 2.01
N ILE A 329 -14.64 18.08 1.84
CA ILE A 329 -14.91 19.23 2.70
C ILE A 329 -15.49 20.32 1.81
N ASP A 330 -16.72 20.77 2.09
CA ASP A 330 -17.53 21.57 1.15
C ASP A 330 -16.85 22.86 0.66
N ASP A 331 -16.03 23.51 1.48
CA ASP A 331 -15.27 24.72 1.12
C ASP A 331 -13.89 24.43 0.51
N ARG A 332 -13.45 23.18 0.50
CA ARG A 332 -12.10 22.75 0.08
C ARG A 332 -12.10 21.73 -1.05
N GLY A 333 -13.16 20.96 -1.21
CA GLY A 333 -13.22 19.83 -2.12
C GLY A 333 -12.57 18.57 -1.54
N TRP A 334 -12.09 17.69 -2.39
CA TRP A 334 -11.38 16.46 -1.98
C TRP A 334 -10.08 16.80 -1.28
N THR A 335 -10.02 16.50 -0.01
CA THR A 335 -8.86 16.75 0.87
C THR A 335 -8.13 15.43 1.09
N PRO A 336 -6.91 15.26 0.54
CA PRO A 336 -6.17 14.02 0.65
C PRO A 336 -5.49 13.91 2.02
N VAL A 337 -5.37 12.67 2.51
CA VAL A 337 -4.60 12.32 3.71
C VAL A 337 -3.87 11.00 3.50
N ASP A 338 -2.63 10.88 4.01
CA ASP A 338 -1.82 9.68 3.86
C ASP A 338 -1.08 9.34 5.15
N PHE A 339 -1.35 8.15 5.68
CA PHE A 339 -0.79 7.65 6.94
C PHE A 339 0.69 7.23 6.85
N LEU A 340 1.34 7.39 5.68
CA LEU A 340 2.80 7.33 5.59
C LEU A 340 3.48 8.35 6.51
N SER A 341 2.78 9.44 6.86
CA SER A 341 3.20 10.39 7.88
C SER A 341 3.58 9.71 9.19
N TRP A 342 2.96 8.59 9.57
CA TRP A 342 3.29 7.85 10.78
C TRP A 342 4.73 7.32 10.76
N ASP A 343 5.16 6.70 9.66
CA ASP A 343 6.53 6.20 9.49
C ASP A 343 7.55 7.36 9.41
N LEU A 344 7.23 8.40 8.64
CA LEU A 344 8.11 9.57 8.49
C LEU A 344 8.27 10.35 9.80
N SER A 345 7.21 10.44 10.59
CA SER A 345 7.23 11.09 11.91
C SER A 345 7.72 10.16 13.03
N GLN A 346 8.26 8.99 12.69
CA GLN A 346 8.77 8.03 13.67
C GLN A 346 7.72 7.67 14.74
N GLY A 347 6.52 7.28 14.31
CA GLY A 347 5.42 6.97 15.19
C GLY A 347 4.75 8.19 15.80
N GLY A 348 4.71 9.31 15.07
CA GLY A 348 4.10 10.56 15.53
C GLY A 348 4.99 11.43 16.43
N ARG A 349 6.26 11.04 16.64
CA ARG A 349 7.20 11.75 17.52
C ARG A 349 7.82 12.99 16.92
N ASP A 350 7.98 13.02 15.59
CA ASP A 350 8.52 14.17 14.87
C ASP A 350 7.36 15.06 14.39
N PRO A 351 7.11 16.21 15.03
CA PRO A 351 5.99 17.06 14.68
C PRO A 351 6.13 17.69 13.29
N ALA A 352 7.34 17.82 12.74
CA ALA A 352 7.57 18.37 11.40
C ALA A 352 6.98 17.47 10.31
N TRP A 353 6.92 16.15 10.55
CA TRP A 353 6.40 15.16 9.61
C TRP A 353 4.99 14.69 9.93
N ARG A 354 4.51 14.88 11.16
CA ARG A 354 3.19 14.43 11.60
C ARG A 354 2.07 14.93 10.70
N ASP A 355 2.15 16.18 10.26
CA ASP A 355 1.11 16.84 9.47
C ASP A 355 1.46 16.94 7.98
N HIS A 356 2.61 16.42 7.58
CA HIS A 356 3.11 16.60 6.23
C HIS A 356 2.13 16.13 5.14
N TYR A 357 1.42 15.03 5.39
CA TYR A 357 0.45 14.46 4.47
C TYR A 357 -1.01 14.69 4.87
N PHE A 358 -1.28 15.75 5.61
CA PHE A 358 -2.64 16.19 5.88
C PHE A 358 -3.02 17.34 4.93
N GLY A 359 -3.86 17.04 3.96
CA GLY A 359 -4.32 18.02 2.95
C GLY A 359 -3.34 18.28 1.81
N LEU A 360 -2.17 17.64 1.81
CA LEU A 360 -1.16 17.80 0.77
C LEU A 360 -0.47 16.47 0.52
N LEU A 361 -0.47 16.00 -0.71
CA LEU A 361 0.37 14.89 -1.13
C LEU A 361 1.31 15.32 -2.25
N ASP A 362 2.44 14.63 -2.34
CA ASP A 362 3.38 14.70 -3.45
C ASP A 362 2.78 14.13 -4.75
N TYR A 363 3.62 13.90 -5.76
CA TYR A 363 3.16 13.36 -7.03
C TYR A 363 2.81 11.89 -6.91
N ARG A 364 1.58 11.54 -7.31
CA ARG A 364 1.02 10.19 -7.23
C ARG A 364 0.43 9.76 -8.56
N LEU A 365 0.61 8.49 -8.88
CA LEU A 365 -0.07 7.85 -9.99
C LEU A 365 -1.29 7.11 -9.44
N ILE A 366 -2.46 7.66 -9.63
CA ILE A 366 -3.71 7.04 -9.16
C ILE A 366 -4.09 5.93 -10.13
N THR A 367 -4.29 4.71 -9.62
CA THR A 367 -4.75 3.56 -10.39
C THR A 367 -6.10 3.02 -9.93
N GLU A 368 -6.53 3.39 -8.73
CA GLU A 368 -7.79 2.93 -8.13
C GLU A 368 -8.49 4.07 -7.39
N ARG A 369 -9.81 4.19 -7.57
CA ARG A 369 -10.72 4.96 -6.72
C ARG A 369 -11.87 4.07 -6.33
N LEU A 370 -11.91 3.62 -5.09
CA LEU A 370 -13.01 2.78 -4.65
C LEU A 370 -14.28 3.63 -4.39
N PRO A 371 -15.45 3.12 -4.76
CA PRO A 371 -15.77 1.76 -5.21
C PRO A 371 -15.68 1.51 -6.71
N ARG A 372 -15.49 2.53 -7.55
CA ARG A 372 -15.77 2.41 -8.99
C ARG A 372 -14.66 1.76 -9.80
N ASP A 373 -13.42 2.08 -9.48
CA ASP A 373 -12.28 1.88 -10.37
C ASP A 373 -11.31 0.83 -9.81
N PHE A 374 -11.86 -0.23 -9.17
CA PHE A 374 -11.03 -1.31 -8.66
C PHE A 374 -10.58 -2.22 -9.79
N THR A 375 -9.26 -2.34 -9.94
CA THR A 375 -8.63 -3.12 -11.01
C THR A 375 -7.64 -4.16 -10.51
N GLY A 376 -7.75 -4.58 -9.25
CA GLY A 376 -6.85 -5.56 -8.66
C GLY A 376 -6.60 -6.78 -9.56
N ALA A 377 -5.40 -7.32 -9.57
CA ALA A 377 -4.94 -8.37 -10.49
C ALA A 377 -5.87 -9.58 -10.53
N LEU A 378 -6.43 -9.96 -9.39
CA LEU A 378 -7.33 -11.10 -9.25
C LEU A 378 -8.79 -10.70 -9.05
N GLY A 379 -9.11 -9.42 -9.09
CA GLY A 379 -10.45 -8.91 -8.81
C GLY A 379 -10.90 -9.15 -7.36
N VAL A 380 -9.97 -9.39 -6.45
CA VAL A 380 -10.22 -9.56 -5.01
C VAL A 380 -9.88 -8.27 -4.26
N PRO A 381 -10.71 -7.85 -3.30
CA PRO A 381 -10.47 -6.62 -2.54
C PRO A 381 -9.28 -6.74 -1.57
N ILE A 382 -8.84 -7.96 -1.28
CA ILE A 382 -7.70 -8.26 -0.42
C ILE A 382 -6.64 -8.96 -1.27
N PRO A 383 -5.37 -8.48 -1.26
CA PRO A 383 -4.28 -9.20 -1.92
C PRO A 383 -4.19 -10.63 -1.38
N PRO A 384 -3.97 -11.66 -2.22
CA PRO A 384 -3.74 -13.02 -1.77
C PRO A 384 -2.34 -13.17 -1.13
N ALA A 385 -1.75 -12.08 -0.72
CA ALA A 385 -0.45 -11.97 -0.11
C ALA A 385 -0.59 -11.50 1.33
N TRP A 386 0.21 -12.05 2.21
CA TRP A 386 0.31 -11.64 3.61
C TRP A 386 1.51 -10.74 3.88
N CYS A 387 2.40 -10.60 2.89
CA CYS A 387 3.55 -9.70 2.97
C CYS A 387 3.81 -9.05 1.60
N ILE A 388 4.09 -7.77 1.62
CA ILE A 388 4.51 -7.00 0.46
C ILE A 388 5.97 -6.65 0.67
N LEU A 389 6.84 -7.11 -0.23
CA LEU A 389 8.26 -6.80 -0.24
C LEU A 389 8.58 -5.80 -1.35
N GLN A 390 9.37 -4.82 -1.00
CA GLN A 390 9.89 -3.83 -1.94
C GLN A 390 11.40 -3.94 -2.01
N ARG A 391 11.94 -3.97 -3.22
CA ARG A 391 13.38 -3.99 -3.46
C ARG A 391 13.73 -2.87 -4.44
N GLN A 392 14.58 -1.96 -4.00
CA GLN A 392 15.18 -1.02 -4.92
C GLN A 392 16.26 -1.72 -5.75
N ARG A 393 16.17 -1.55 -7.07
CA ARG A 393 17.14 -2.09 -8.01
C ARG A 393 17.73 -0.97 -8.86
N PRO A 394 18.91 -1.16 -9.45
CA PRO A 394 19.40 -0.25 -10.49
C PRO A 394 18.32 -0.07 -11.58
N GLY A 395 17.82 1.15 -11.73
CA GLY A 395 16.82 1.49 -12.73
C GLY A 395 15.37 1.25 -12.33
N GLY A 396 15.01 1.06 -11.03
CA GLY A 396 13.62 0.99 -10.62
C GLY A 396 13.37 0.32 -9.29
N VAL A 397 12.10 0.00 -9.03
CA VAL A 397 11.65 -0.71 -7.83
C VAL A 397 10.90 -1.97 -8.25
N GLU A 398 11.20 -3.05 -7.56
CA GLU A 398 10.49 -4.32 -7.65
C GLU A 398 9.61 -4.48 -6.40
N ILE A 399 8.32 -4.77 -6.60
CA ILE A 399 7.37 -5.00 -5.52
C ILE A 399 6.85 -6.43 -5.65
N SER A 400 7.18 -7.26 -4.68
CA SER A 400 6.76 -8.66 -4.63
C SER A 400 5.62 -8.82 -3.63
N PHE A 401 4.55 -9.48 -4.06
CA PHE A 401 3.43 -9.88 -3.21
C PHE A 401 3.60 -11.35 -2.88
N LEU A 402 4.00 -11.64 -1.65
CA LEU A 402 4.19 -13.01 -1.18
C LEU A 402 2.85 -13.62 -0.80
N SER A 403 2.57 -14.81 -1.32
CA SER A 403 1.47 -15.65 -0.85
C SER A 403 1.79 -16.23 0.53
N ILE A 404 0.81 -16.91 1.17
CA ILE A 404 1.04 -17.65 2.44
C ILE A 404 2.08 -18.78 2.28
N THR A 405 2.33 -19.25 1.06
CA THR A 405 3.38 -20.22 0.75
C THR A 405 4.76 -19.58 0.58
N GLY A 406 4.86 -18.24 0.66
CA GLY A 406 6.09 -17.50 0.42
C GLY A 406 6.41 -17.25 -1.04
N GLU A 407 5.64 -17.81 -1.98
CA GLU A 407 5.84 -17.54 -3.42
C GLU A 407 5.14 -16.26 -3.88
N PRO A 408 5.76 -15.44 -4.73
CA PRO A 408 5.12 -14.25 -5.27
C PRO A 408 3.98 -14.65 -6.22
N VAL A 409 2.80 -14.04 -6.03
CA VAL A 409 1.66 -14.19 -6.96
C VAL A 409 1.92 -13.40 -8.24
N TYR A 410 2.44 -12.22 -8.08
CA TYR A 410 2.96 -11.38 -9.16
C TYR A 410 4.03 -10.43 -8.62
N ILE A 411 4.82 -9.89 -9.52
CA ILE A 411 5.85 -8.89 -9.22
C ILE A 411 5.58 -7.66 -10.07
N ASP A 412 5.46 -6.52 -9.44
CA ASP A 412 5.39 -5.23 -10.13
C ASP A 412 6.79 -4.60 -10.19
N THR A 413 7.22 -4.24 -11.38
CA THR A 413 8.45 -3.50 -11.62
C THR A 413 8.11 -2.12 -12.18
N ILE A 414 8.55 -1.08 -11.48
CA ILE A 414 8.24 0.31 -11.81
C ILE A 414 9.54 1.08 -11.94
N ARG A 415 9.71 1.75 -13.09
CA ARG A 415 10.82 2.67 -13.34
C ARG A 415 10.25 4.02 -13.64
N VAL A 416 10.66 5.02 -12.88
CA VAL A 416 10.22 6.41 -13.06
C VAL A 416 11.38 7.21 -13.60
N SER A 417 11.13 8.00 -14.65
CA SER A 417 12.02 9.00 -15.20
C SER A 417 11.25 10.28 -15.48
N GLU A 418 11.97 11.37 -15.56
CA GLU A 418 11.45 12.71 -15.86
C GLU A 418 11.79 13.15 -17.25
#